data_a0a7a2b0f3d28d8dfd41f952d3e922de
#
_entry.id   a0a7a2b0f3d28d8dfd41f952d3e922de
#
_cell.length_a   1.000
_cell.length_b   1.000
_cell.length_c   1.000
_cell.angle_alpha   90.00
_cell.angle_beta   90.00
_cell.angle_gamma   90.00
#
_symmetry.space_group_name_H-M   'P 1'
#
loop_
_entity.id
_entity.type
_entity.pdbx_description
1 polymer ?
#
loop_
_entity_poly.entity_id
_entity_poly.type
_entity_poly.pdbx_seq_one_letter_code
_entity_poly.pdbx_strand_id
1 'polypeptide(L)'
;ADIILKNDKFTAMELAIKQGRAIFDHIRQFVVYLLSCNLAEVVSVGIAALLALPAPLLPLQILFLNLVTDIFPALALGMGKGEVDIMKRAPRKPNEPIMTPQLWSSTIVYGLCITAAVVGITAYAHFTLQLSPIKINNMAFYTLVLAQLFNVLNMAKNKVAFFNNEVIKNPWVWGSIAISLVITAGAYRIPAIAEALFLTSLSWDQLGWVLVFAFGSLALAQIIKRNGGTF
;
A
#
# COMPACT_ATOMS: atom_id res chain seq x y z
N ALA A 1 29.07 21.45 -14.56
CA ALA A 1 27.64 21.70 -14.28
C ALA A 1 26.88 20.37 -14.32
N ASP A 2 26.11 20.07 -13.30
CA ASP A 2 25.35 18.80 -13.19
C ASP A 2 24.11 18.80 -14.10
N ILE A 3 23.65 20.00 -14.52
CA ILE A 3 22.51 20.20 -15.41
C ILE A 3 22.85 21.29 -16.42
N ILE A 4 22.64 21.00 -17.71
CA ILE A 4 22.82 21.94 -18.81
C ILE A 4 21.47 22.20 -19.47
N LEU A 5 21.04 23.48 -19.52
CA LEU A 5 19.82 23.88 -20.20
C LEU A 5 20.12 24.12 -21.69
N LYS A 6 19.47 23.36 -22.58
CA LYS A 6 19.65 23.52 -24.04
C LYS A 6 19.10 24.84 -24.59
N ASN A 7 18.13 25.45 -23.90
CA ASN A 7 17.35 26.58 -24.44
C ASN A 7 17.52 27.89 -23.66
N ASP A 8 18.40 28.01 -22.68
CA ASP A 8 18.66 29.19 -21.84
C ASP A 8 17.41 29.96 -21.35
N LYS A 9 16.25 29.26 -21.30
CA LYS A 9 15.00 29.86 -20.86
C LYS A 9 14.83 29.70 -19.35
N PHE A 10 14.61 30.80 -18.63
CA PHE A 10 14.32 30.80 -17.19
C PHE A 10 13.13 29.88 -16.82
N THR A 11 12.11 29.83 -17.68
CA THR A 11 10.96 28.93 -17.51
C THR A 11 11.33 27.44 -17.49
N ALA A 12 12.39 27.03 -18.20
CA ALA A 12 12.88 25.65 -18.17
C ALA A 12 13.51 25.32 -16.81
N MET A 13 14.20 26.27 -16.19
CA MET A 13 14.76 26.12 -14.85
C MET A 13 13.68 26.00 -13.79
N GLU A 14 12.66 26.86 -13.85
CA GLU A 14 11.50 26.79 -12.95
C GLU A 14 10.80 25.43 -13.04
N LEU A 15 10.55 24.97 -14.27
CA LEU A 15 9.93 23.64 -14.51
C LEU A 15 10.79 22.50 -13.96
N ALA A 16 12.12 22.55 -14.17
CA ALA A 16 13.04 21.53 -13.65
C ALA A 16 13.02 21.47 -12.11
N ILE A 17 13.03 22.64 -11.43
CA ILE A 17 12.92 22.71 -9.98
C ILE A 17 11.58 22.15 -9.50
N LYS A 18 10.49 22.52 -10.16
CA LYS A 18 9.14 22.02 -9.84
C LYS A 18 9.04 20.50 -9.97
N GLN A 19 9.56 19.95 -11.07
CA GLN A 19 9.60 18.50 -11.30
C GLN A 19 10.50 17.80 -10.29
N GLY A 20 11.69 18.31 -9.99
CA GLY A 20 12.58 17.75 -9.00
C GLY A 20 11.95 17.66 -7.60
N ARG A 21 11.21 18.69 -7.19
CA ARG A 21 10.45 18.68 -5.93
C ARG A 21 9.33 17.65 -5.94
N ALA A 22 8.59 17.52 -7.05
CA ALA A 22 7.53 16.54 -7.20
C ALA A 22 8.08 15.10 -7.14
N ILE A 23 9.17 14.82 -7.85
CA ILE A 23 9.84 13.52 -7.84
C ILE A 23 10.26 13.14 -6.41
N PHE A 24 10.82 14.08 -5.65
CA PHE A 24 11.22 13.81 -4.27
C PHE A 24 10.04 13.49 -3.35
N ASP A 25 8.93 14.20 -3.50
CA ASP A 25 7.69 13.91 -2.76
C ASP A 25 7.14 12.53 -3.14
N HIS A 26 7.15 12.16 -4.42
CA HIS A 26 6.73 10.83 -4.89
C HIS A 26 7.64 9.72 -4.35
N ILE A 27 8.96 9.94 -4.31
CA ILE A 27 9.90 9.00 -3.69
C ILE A 27 9.51 8.73 -2.23
N ARG A 28 9.19 9.75 -1.46
CA ARG A 28 8.73 9.59 -0.07
C ARG A 28 7.43 8.80 0.02
N GLN A 29 6.47 9.10 -0.85
CA GLN A 29 5.16 8.40 -0.88
C GLN A 29 5.34 6.91 -1.16
N PHE A 30 6.08 6.54 -2.20
CA PHE A 30 6.25 5.13 -2.53
C PHE A 30 7.12 4.39 -1.52
N VAL A 31 8.13 5.04 -0.90
CA VAL A 31 8.94 4.41 0.16
C VAL A 31 8.09 4.12 1.40
N VAL A 32 7.25 5.07 1.84
CA VAL A 32 6.31 4.84 2.95
C VAL A 32 5.33 3.73 2.61
N TYR A 33 4.81 3.70 1.37
CA TYR A 33 3.91 2.65 0.90
C TYR A 33 4.58 1.27 0.98
N LEU A 34 5.73 1.09 0.33
CA LEU A 34 6.44 -0.19 0.28
C LEU A 34 6.84 -0.68 1.68
N LEU A 35 7.41 0.21 2.50
CA LEU A 35 7.84 -0.17 3.85
C LEU A 35 6.65 -0.52 4.75
N SER A 36 5.50 0.13 4.60
CA SER A 36 4.30 -0.22 5.38
C SER A 36 3.70 -1.57 4.96
N CYS A 37 3.71 -1.90 3.66
CA CYS A 37 3.28 -3.19 3.14
C CYS A 37 4.18 -4.32 3.65
N ASN A 38 5.50 -4.19 3.49
CA ASN A 38 6.47 -5.18 3.95
C ASN A 38 6.44 -5.37 5.49
N LEU A 39 6.28 -4.26 6.24
CA LEU A 39 6.11 -4.31 7.69
C LEU A 39 4.88 -5.14 8.06
N ALA A 40 3.75 -4.91 7.38
CA ALA A 40 2.52 -5.64 7.63
C ALA A 40 2.66 -7.14 7.37
N GLU A 41 3.36 -7.55 6.31
CA GLU A 41 3.62 -8.95 5.99
C GLU A 41 4.41 -9.63 7.13
N VAL A 42 5.55 -9.04 7.49
CA VAL A 42 6.44 -9.61 8.54
C VAL A 42 5.73 -9.67 9.88
N VAL A 43 5.07 -8.57 10.29
CA VAL A 43 4.42 -8.49 11.60
C VAL A 43 3.18 -9.39 11.66
N SER A 44 2.41 -9.53 10.56
CA SER A 44 1.25 -10.44 10.53
C SER A 44 1.66 -11.89 10.72
N VAL A 45 2.71 -12.34 10.03
CA VAL A 45 3.24 -13.71 10.19
C VAL A 45 3.80 -13.91 11.59
N GLY A 46 4.56 -12.93 12.11
CA GLY A 46 5.12 -12.98 13.46
C GLY A 46 4.06 -13.07 14.55
N ILE A 47 3.02 -12.22 14.49
CA ILE A 47 1.92 -12.24 15.47
C ILE A 47 1.12 -13.56 15.37
N ALA A 48 0.81 -14.02 14.15
CA ALA A 48 0.09 -15.28 13.99
C ALA A 48 0.86 -16.46 14.58
N ALA A 49 2.20 -16.51 14.39
CA ALA A 49 3.05 -17.52 14.97
C ALA A 49 3.06 -17.45 16.51
N LEU A 50 3.16 -16.25 17.09
CA LEU A 50 3.13 -16.06 18.56
C LEU A 50 1.78 -16.45 19.18
N LEU A 51 0.68 -16.26 18.46
CA LEU A 51 -0.67 -16.61 18.90
C LEU A 51 -1.06 -18.05 18.55
N ALA A 52 -0.15 -18.86 17.99
CA ALA A 52 -0.40 -20.22 17.51
C ALA A 52 -1.58 -20.30 16.50
N LEU A 53 -1.80 -19.24 15.73
CA LEU A 53 -2.78 -19.22 14.65
C LEU A 53 -2.22 -19.92 13.40
N PRO A 54 -3.09 -20.42 12.50
CA PRO A 54 -2.66 -20.88 11.19
C PRO A 54 -1.87 -19.81 10.45
N ALA A 55 -0.84 -20.21 9.68
CA ALA A 55 -0.01 -19.28 8.93
C ALA A 55 -0.87 -18.43 7.97
N PRO A 56 -0.90 -17.09 8.14
CA PRO A 56 -1.73 -16.22 7.31
C PRO A 56 -1.18 -16.10 5.90
N LEU A 57 0.11 -16.32 5.72
CA LEU A 57 0.82 -16.19 4.45
C LEU A 57 1.85 -17.30 4.27
N LEU A 58 2.00 -17.73 3.03
CA LEU A 58 3.03 -18.66 2.60
C LEU A 58 4.16 -17.92 1.84
N PRO A 59 5.39 -18.45 1.82
CA PRO A 59 6.53 -17.76 1.20
C PRO A 59 6.31 -17.35 -0.26
N LEU A 60 5.70 -18.22 -1.08
CA LEU A 60 5.40 -17.90 -2.47
C LEU A 60 4.28 -16.84 -2.61
N GLN A 61 3.36 -16.79 -1.66
CA GLN A 61 2.34 -15.72 -1.62
C GLN A 61 2.98 -14.37 -1.31
N ILE A 62 3.94 -14.30 -0.38
CA ILE A 62 4.71 -13.08 -0.08
C ILE A 62 5.48 -12.60 -1.32
N LEU A 63 6.14 -13.51 -2.03
CA LEU A 63 6.83 -13.18 -3.27
C LEU A 63 5.86 -12.64 -4.34
N PHE A 64 4.68 -13.25 -4.46
CA PHE A 64 3.64 -12.79 -5.37
C PHE A 64 3.12 -11.38 -5.00
N LEU A 65 2.90 -11.12 -3.71
CA LEU A 65 2.49 -9.82 -3.20
C LEU A 65 3.51 -8.75 -3.56
N ASN A 66 4.78 -8.95 -3.22
CA ASN A 66 5.85 -8.01 -3.52
C ASN A 66 5.97 -7.70 -5.03
N LEU A 67 5.67 -8.68 -5.89
CA LEU A 67 5.69 -8.46 -7.33
C LEU A 67 4.44 -7.73 -7.85
N VAL A 68 3.26 -8.08 -7.35
CA VAL A 68 1.98 -7.64 -7.92
C VAL A 68 1.38 -6.46 -7.16
N THR A 69 1.34 -6.51 -5.84
CA THR A 69 0.68 -5.47 -5.05
C THR A 69 1.59 -4.31 -4.68
N ASP A 70 2.91 -4.51 -4.71
CA ASP A 70 3.86 -3.46 -4.34
C ASP A 70 4.37 -2.67 -5.54
N ILE A 71 4.80 -3.35 -6.61
CA ILE A 71 5.45 -2.68 -7.75
C ILE A 71 4.48 -1.76 -8.49
N PHE A 72 3.30 -2.25 -8.89
CA PHE A 72 2.40 -1.43 -9.71
C PHE A 72 1.89 -0.17 -9.01
N PRO A 73 1.42 -0.22 -7.75
CA PRO A 73 1.01 0.99 -7.04
C PRO A 73 2.18 1.94 -6.74
N ALA A 74 3.38 1.41 -6.43
CA ALA A 74 4.57 2.24 -6.21
C ALA A 74 4.94 3.04 -7.47
N LEU A 75 4.94 2.39 -8.64
CA LEU A 75 5.16 3.06 -9.93
C LEU A 75 4.07 4.10 -10.21
N ALA A 76 2.81 3.78 -9.94
CA ALA A 76 1.68 4.68 -10.15
C ALA A 76 1.76 5.94 -9.28
N LEU A 77 2.24 5.83 -8.03
CA LEU A 77 2.53 6.99 -7.18
C LEU A 77 3.60 7.90 -7.79
N GLY A 78 4.63 7.30 -8.40
CA GLY A 78 5.70 8.04 -9.08
C GLY A 78 5.25 8.78 -10.35
N MET A 79 4.14 8.38 -10.97
CA MET A 79 3.59 8.98 -12.19
C MET A 79 2.61 10.14 -11.94
N GLY A 80 2.40 10.55 -10.70
CA GLY A 80 1.53 11.67 -10.32
C GLY A 80 2.04 13.01 -10.85
N LYS A 81 1.13 13.99 -10.99
CA LYS A 81 1.47 15.36 -11.43
C LYS A 81 2.16 16.21 -10.36
N GLY A 82 2.27 15.73 -9.14
CA GLY A 82 2.74 16.50 -8.00
C GLY A 82 1.72 17.54 -7.51
N GLU A 83 2.00 18.14 -6.37
CA GLU A 83 1.12 19.13 -5.74
C GLU A 83 1.16 20.48 -6.46
N VAL A 84 -0.02 21.13 -6.63
CA VAL A 84 -0.14 22.40 -7.35
C VAL A 84 0.71 23.50 -6.70
N ASP A 85 0.78 23.55 -5.38
CA ASP A 85 1.46 24.59 -4.60
C ASP A 85 2.91 24.24 -4.22
N ILE A 86 3.53 23.26 -4.87
CA ILE A 86 4.87 22.75 -4.54
C ILE A 86 5.95 23.85 -4.58
N MET A 87 5.78 24.85 -5.44
CA MET A 87 6.72 25.98 -5.57
C MET A 87 6.59 27.01 -4.45
N LYS A 88 5.47 27.06 -3.73
CA LYS A 88 5.26 27.97 -2.58
C LYS A 88 5.99 27.51 -1.32
N ARG A 89 6.48 26.28 -1.29
CA ARG A 89 7.22 25.75 -0.14
C ARG A 89 8.65 26.28 -0.12
N ALA A 90 9.20 26.43 1.09
CA ALA A 90 10.63 26.71 1.25
C ALA A 90 11.49 25.59 0.63
N PRO A 91 12.69 25.90 0.15
CA PRO A 91 13.65 24.91 -0.31
C PRO A 91 13.95 23.88 0.79
N ARG A 92 14.13 22.63 0.40
CA ARG A 92 14.53 21.54 1.31
C ARG A 92 15.96 21.82 1.83
N LYS A 93 16.22 21.43 3.09
CA LYS A 93 17.59 21.43 3.63
C LYS A 93 18.44 20.39 2.89
N PRO A 94 19.71 20.69 2.54
CA PRO A 94 20.58 19.77 1.79
C PRO A 94 20.72 18.38 2.44
N ASN A 95 20.77 18.33 3.78
CA ASN A 95 20.97 17.10 4.56
C ASN A 95 19.65 16.49 5.09
N GLU A 96 18.51 16.88 4.56
CA GLU A 96 17.22 16.31 4.99
C GLU A 96 17.07 14.87 4.50
N PRO A 97 16.88 13.88 5.40
CA PRO A 97 16.74 12.48 5.01
C PRO A 97 15.44 12.24 4.21
N ILE A 98 15.45 11.22 3.36
CA ILE A 98 14.24 10.77 2.64
C ILE A 98 13.18 10.37 3.65
N MET A 99 13.55 9.54 4.64
CA MET A 99 12.66 9.09 5.71
C MET A 99 12.87 9.94 6.97
N THR A 100 11.96 10.86 7.21
CA THR A 100 11.90 11.64 8.46
C THR A 100 11.27 10.81 9.59
N PRO A 101 11.45 11.17 10.87
CA PRO A 101 10.76 10.50 11.99
C PRO A 101 9.25 10.46 11.83
N GLN A 102 8.65 11.50 11.25
CA GLN A 102 7.22 11.54 10.96
C GLN A 102 6.80 10.51 9.89
N LEU A 103 7.61 10.33 8.83
CA LEU A 103 7.36 9.32 7.80
C LEU A 103 7.53 7.90 8.35
N TRP A 104 8.48 7.68 9.26
CA TRP A 104 8.62 6.40 9.98
C TRP A 104 7.38 6.10 10.84
N SER A 105 6.87 7.10 11.56
CA SER A 105 5.61 6.95 12.31
C SER A 105 4.45 6.56 11.39
N SER A 106 4.32 7.22 10.24
CA SER A 106 3.29 6.89 9.25
C SER A 106 3.43 5.47 8.73
N THR A 107 4.65 5.05 8.40
CA THR A 107 4.96 3.69 7.93
C THR A 107 4.50 2.64 8.96
N ILE A 108 4.84 2.86 10.23
CA ILE A 108 4.48 1.95 11.32
C ILE A 108 2.95 1.91 11.50
N VAL A 109 2.29 3.06 11.53
CA VAL A 109 0.84 3.14 11.70
C VAL A 109 0.11 2.41 10.57
N TYR A 110 0.47 2.69 9.32
CA TYR A 110 -0.18 2.05 8.17
C TYR A 110 0.10 0.54 8.15
N GLY A 111 1.34 0.12 8.41
CA GLY A 111 1.70 -1.30 8.53
C GLY A 111 0.90 -2.01 9.61
N LEU A 112 0.74 -1.41 10.80
CA LEU A 112 -0.05 -1.96 11.89
C LEU A 112 -1.55 -2.00 11.59
N CYS A 113 -2.10 -1.03 10.86
CA CYS A 113 -3.51 -1.07 10.42
C CYS A 113 -3.76 -2.25 9.48
N ILE A 114 -2.86 -2.51 8.52
CA ILE A 114 -2.94 -3.68 7.64
C ILE A 114 -2.78 -4.97 8.44
N THR A 115 -1.78 -5.03 9.34
CA THR A 115 -1.55 -6.18 10.23
C THR A 115 -2.81 -6.50 11.04
N ALA A 116 -3.45 -5.50 11.61
CA ALA A 116 -4.68 -5.69 12.40
C ALA A 116 -5.81 -6.33 11.58
N ALA A 117 -5.95 -5.95 10.30
CA ALA A 117 -6.92 -6.57 9.41
C ALA A 117 -6.56 -8.03 9.10
N VAL A 118 -5.29 -8.33 8.79
CA VAL A 118 -4.84 -9.68 8.42
C VAL A 118 -4.90 -10.63 9.61
N VAL A 119 -4.38 -10.22 10.77
CA VAL A 119 -4.44 -11.04 12.00
C VAL A 119 -5.88 -11.16 12.48
N GLY A 120 -6.66 -10.07 12.38
CA GLY A 120 -8.08 -10.07 12.75
C GLY A 120 -8.91 -11.06 11.94
N ILE A 121 -8.77 -11.08 10.61
CA ILE A 121 -9.51 -12.04 9.78
C ILE A 121 -9.00 -13.47 10.00
N THR A 122 -7.69 -13.66 10.23
CA THR A 122 -7.12 -14.97 10.53
C THR A 122 -7.71 -15.53 11.84
N ALA A 123 -7.75 -14.71 12.89
CA ALA A 123 -8.34 -15.09 14.16
C ALA A 123 -9.85 -15.33 14.05
N TYR A 124 -10.57 -14.46 13.34
CA TYR A 124 -12.01 -14.62 13.10
C TYR A 124 -12.34 -15.90 12.33
N ALA A 125 -11.58 -16.19 11.26
CA ALA A 125 -11.77 -17.39 10.47
C ALA A 125 -11.42 -18.68 11.26
N HIS A 126 -10.44 -18.60 12.18
CA HIS A 126 -10.03 -19.70 13.02
C HIS A 126 -11.02 -19.97 14.16
N PHE A 127 -11.33 -18.96 14.98
CA PHE A 127 -12.12 -19.14 16.21
C PHE A 127 -13.63 -19.13 15.97
N THR A 128 -14.11 -18.29 15.02
CA THR A 128 -15.56 -18.10 14.80
C THR A 128 -16.07 -18.97 13.67
N LEU A 129 -15.39 -18.96 12.51
CA LEU A 129 -15.84 -19.73 11.36
C LEU A 129 -15.32 -21.16 11.36
N GLN A 130 -14.33 -21.49 12.18
CA GLN A 130 -13.70 -22.82 12.32
C GLN A 130 -13.32 -23.45 10.96
N LEU A 131 -12.74 -22.63 10.08
CA LEU A 131 -12.38 -23.05 8.74
C LEU A 131 -11.09 -23.87 8.73
N SER A 132 -10.88 -24.61 7.64
CA SER A 132 -9.63 -25.32 7.41
C SER A 132 -8.45 -24.35 7.27
N PRO A 133 -7.22 -24.73 7.64
CA PRO A 133 -6.04 -23.86 7.56
C PRO A 133 -5.81 -23.25 6.18
N ILE A 134 -6.10 -24.00 5.10
CA ILE A 134 -5.98 -23.51 3.72
C ILE A 134 -6.97 -22.37 3.44
N LYS A 135 -8.22 -22.48 3.90
CA LYS A 135 -9.21 -21.41 3.72
C LYS A 135 -8.87 -20.18 4.54
N ILE A 136 -8.39 -20.37 5.76
CA ILE A 136 -7.91 -19.27 6.63
C ILE A 136 -6.76 -18.51 5.95
N ASN A 137 -5.78 -19.24 5.43
CA ASN A 137 -4.66 -18.66 4.67
C ASN A 137 -5.15 -17.87 3.45
N ASN A 138 -6.09 -18.42 2.68
CA ASN A 138 -6.64 -17.70 1.52
C ASN A 138 -7.40 -16.43 1.91
N MET A 139 -8.21 -16.46 2.98
CA MET A 139 -8.89 -15.27 3.48
C MET A 139 -7.87 -14.20 3.92
N ALA A 140 -6.82 -14.58 4.64
CA ALA A 140 -5.75 -13.69 5.05
C ALA A 140 -4.98 -13.12 3.85
N PHE A 141 -4.62 -13.96 2.88
CA PHE A 141 -3.94 -13.56 1.65
C PHE A 141 -4.73 -12.51 0.86
N TYR A 142 -6.02 -12.79 0.55
CA TYR A 142 -6.84 -11.81 -0.17
C TYR A 142 -7.12 -10.54 0.62
N THR A 143 -7.23 -10.65 1.96
CA THR A 143 -7.35 -9.45 2.81
C THR A 143 -6.10 -8.60 2.74
N LEU A 144 -4.91 -9.20 2.75
CA LEU A 144 -3.66 -8.48 2.62
C LEU A 144 -3.53 -7.82 1.25
N VAL A 145 -3.82 -8.55 0.15
CA VAL A 145 -3.84 -7.98 -1.22
C VAL A 145 -4.69 -6.71 -1.25
N LEU A 146 -5.94 -6.79 -0.79
CA LEU A 146 -6.85 -5.64 -0.83
C LEU A 146 -6.43 -4.52 0.13
N ALA A 147 -5.98 -4.85 1.34
CA ALA A 147 -5.55 -3.87 2.32
C ALA A 147 -4.30 -3.09 1.83
N GLN A 148 -3.34 -3.77 1.19
CA GLN A 148 -2.18 -3.12 0.56
C GLN A 148 -2.59 -2.24 -0.61
N LEU A 149 -3.45 -2.71 -1.51
CA LEU A 149 -3.96 -1.90 -2.63
C LEU A 149 -4.74 -0.68 -2.14
N PHE A 150 -5.55 -0.82 -1.10
CA PHE A 150 -6.25 0.32 -0.50
C PHE A 150 -5.31 1.26 0.26
N ASN A 151 -4.21 0.76 0.80
CA ASN A 151 -3.23 1.58 1.50
C ASN A 151 -2.57 2.62 0.58
N VAL A 152 -2.53 2.40 -0.74
CA VAL A 152 -2.05 3.44 -1.67
C VAL A 152 -2.86 4.74 -1.55
N LEU A 153 -4.16 4.65 -1.24
CA LEU A 153 -5.04 5.81 -1.05
C LEU A 153 -4.71 6.61 0.22
N ASN A 154 -3.96 6.02 1.17
CA ASN A 154 -3.46 6.71 2.37
C ASN A 154 -2.23 7.57 2.09
N MET A 155 -1.55 7.40 0.93
CA MET A 155 -0.30 8.09 0.61
C MET A 155 -0.48 9.58 0.26
N ALA A 156 -1.70 10.07 0.19
CA ALA A 156 -1.98 11.49 0.05
C ALA A 156 -1.63 12.27 1.33
N LYS A 157 -1.25 13.53 1.22
CA LYS A 157 -0.90 14.38 2.38
C LYS A 157 -2.10 14.69 3.28
N ASN A 158 -1.86 14.85 4.57
CA ASN A 158 -2.90 15.03 5.61
C ASN A 158 -3.83 16.23 5.44
N LYS A 159 -3.39 17.27 4.74
CA LYS A 159 -4.12 18.55 4.67
C LYS A 159 -5.26 18.57 3.63
N VAL A 160 -5.46 17.49 2.89
CA VAL A 160 -6.42 17.45 1.77
C VAL A 160 -7.53 16.44 2.07
N ALA A 161 -8.78 16.80 1.72
CA ALA A 161 -9.91 15.89 1.88
C ALA A 161 -9.68 14.58 1.11
N PHE A 162 -10.09 13.45 1.70
CA PHE A 162 -9.85 12.11 1.15
C PHE A 162 -10.24 12.00 -0.33
N PHE A 163 -11.44 12.47 -0.72
CA PHE A 163 -11.93 12.37 -2.10
C PHE A 163 -11.36 13.43 -3.06
N ASN A 164 -10.61 14.41 -2.57
CA ASN A 164 -10.13 15.53 -3.40
C ASN A 164 -8.59 15.63 -3.42
N ASN A 165 -7.88 14.55 -3.16
CA ASN A 165 -6.42 14.53 -3.11
C ASN A 165 -5.78 14.09 -4.44
N GLU A 166 -4.48 14.32 -4.55
CA GLU A 166 -3.66 14.03 -5.72
C GLU A 166 -3.61 12.53 -6.07
N VAL A 167 -3.65 11.64 -5.06
CA VAL A 167 -3.56 10.19 -5.25
C VAL A 167 -4.86 9.63 -5.83
N ILE A 168 -6.02 10.03 -5.29
CA ILE A 168 -7.33 9.59 -5.80
C ILE A 168 -7.61 10.14 -7.21
N LYS A 169 -7.12 11.34 -7.52
CA LYS A 169 -7.24 11.93 -8.85
C LYS A 169 -6.26 11.36 -9.87
N ASN A 170 -5.30 10.57 -9.44
CA ASN A 170 -4.30 9.98 -10.32
C ASN A 170 -4.87 8.73 -11.02
N PRO A 171 -5.09 8.76 -12.35
CA PRO A 171 -5.64 7.61 -13.07
C PRO A 171 -4.70 6.39 -13.06
N TRP A 172 -3.38 6.61 -12.93
CA TRP A 172 -2.41 5.53 -12.85
C TRP A 172 -2.55 4.70 -11.57
N VAL A 173 -2.98 5.34 -10.47
CA VAL A 173 -3.28 4.62 -9.21
C VAL A 173 -4.46 3.67 -9.40
N TRP A 174 -5.53 4.10 -10.01
CA TRP A 174 -6.68 3.23 -10.30
C TRP A 174 -6.33 2.14 -11.32
N GLY A 175 -5.53 2.49 -12.34
CA GLY A 175 -4.99 1.52 -13.30
C GLY A 175 -4.14 0.45 -12.63
N SER A 176 -3.26 0.83 -11.69
CA SER A 176 -2.42 -0.12 -10.94
C SER A 176 -3.25 -1.04 -10.05
N ILE A 177 -4.26 -0.51 -9.34
CA ILE A 177 -5.19 -1.31 -8.54
C ILE A 177 -5.93 -2.32 -9.44
N ALA A 178 -6.47 -1.86 -10.57
CA ALA A 178 -7.19 -2.71 -11.50
C ALA A 178 -6.30 -3.83 -12.08
N ILE A 179 -5.08 -3.50 -12.51
CA ILE A 179 -4.11 -4.48 -13.03
C ILE A 179 -3.76 -5.50 -11.94
N SER A 180 -3.45 -5.07 -10.72
CA SER A 180 -3.13 -5.97 -9.61
C SER A 180 -4.29 -6.92 -9.29
N LEU A 181 -5.53 -6.43 -9.29
CA LEU A 181 -6.72 -7.26 -9.08
C LEU A 181 -6.93 -8.26 -10.23
N VAL A 182 -6.73 -7.84 -11.48
CA VAL A 182 -6.83 -8.73 -12.66
C VAL A 182 -5.77 -9.82 -12.61
N ILE A 183 -4.52 -9.48 -12.25
CA ILE A 183 -3.43 -10.46 -12.11
C ILE A 183 -3.75 -11.44 -10.97
N THR A 184 -4.23 -10.95 -9.83
CA THR A 184 -4.61 -11.80 -8.69
C THR A 184 -5.77 -12.74 -9.04
N ALA A 185 -6.78 -12.25 -9.73
CA ALA A 185 -7.89 -13.08 -10.22
C ALA A 185 -7.43 -14.08 -11.30
N GLY A 186 -6.51 -13.65 -12.17
CA GLY A 186 -5.86 -14.50 -13.18
C GLY A 186 -5.03 -15.62 -12.55
N ALA A 187 -4.30 -15.34 -11.49
CA ALA A 187 -3.52 -16.31 -10.74
C ALA A 187 -4.40 -17.44 -10.19
N TYR A 188 -5.61 -17.13 -9.73
CA TYR A 188 -6.59 -18.14 -9.31
C TYR A 188 -7.12 -18.98 -10.48
N ARG A 189 -7.20 -18.42 -11.70
CA ARG A 189 -7.72 -19.11 -12.88
C ARG A 189 -6.71 -20.02 -13.58
N ILE A 190 -5.42 -19.81 -13.38
CA ILE A 190 -4.35 -20.61 -13.98
C ILE A 190 -3.97 -21.72 -12.99
N PRO A 191 -4.27 -23.01 -13.30
CA PRO A 191 -4.13 -24.12 -12.34
C PRO A 191 -2.72 -24.22 -11.75
N ALA A 192 -1.68 -24.10 -12.57
CA ALA A 192 -0.28 -24.17 -12.09
C ALA A 192 0.07 -23.07 -11.07
N ILE A 193 -0.45 -21.84 -11.25
CA ILE A 193 -0.21 -20.73 -10.33
C ILE A 193 -1.07 -20.89 -9.08
N ALA A 194 -2.34 -21.28 -9.26
CA ALA A 194 -3.26 -21.51 -8.14
C ALA A 194 -2.74 -22.61 -7.20
N GLU A 195 -2.22 -23.70 -7.76
CA GLU A 195 -1.61 -24.80 -6.99
C GLU A 195 -0.33 -24.33 -6.27
N ALA A 196 0.57 -23.63 -6.95
CA ALA A 196 1.79 -23.10 -6.35
C ALA A 196 1.53 -22.12 -5.20
N LEU A 197 0.49 -21.30 -5.31
CA LEU A 197 0.07 -20.33 -4.30
C LEU A 197 -0.96 -20.92 -3.30
N PHE A 198 -1.35 -22.18 -3.42
CA PHE A 198 -2.37 -22.84 -2.60
C PHE A 198 -3.70 -22.08 -2.60
N LEU A 199 -4.09 -21.49 -3.75
CA LEU A 199 -5.33 -20.75 -3.88
C LEU A 199 -6.51 -21.70 -3.99
N THR A 200 -7.56 -21.44 -3.18
CA THR A 200 -8.79 -22.20 -3.17
C THR A 200 -10.01 -21.29 -3.34
N SER A 201 -11.14 -21.86 -3.76
CA SER A 201 -12.39 -21.11 -3.85
C SER A 201 -12.87 -20.68 -2.47
N LEU A 202 -13.21 -19.41 -2.34
CA LEU A 202 -13.89 -18.85 -1.19
C LEU A 202 -15.38 -18.66 -1.49
N SER A 203 -16.24 -18.84 -0.48
CA SER A 203 -17.66 -18.52 -0.58
C SER A 203 -17.87 -17.00 -0.64
N TRP A 204 -19.05 -16.56 -1.11
CA TRP A 204 -19.41 -15.15 -1.15
C TRP A 204 -19.38 -14.50 0.23
N ASP A 205 -19.79 -15.23 1.28
CA ASP A 205 -19.71 -14.74 2.66
C ASP A 205 -18.25 -14.52 3.12
N GLN A 206 -17.35 -15.45 2.77
CA GLN A 206 -15.92 -15.33 3.07
C GLN A 206 -15.29 -14.15 2.34
N LEU A 207 -15.63 -13.94 1.06
CA LEU A 207 -15.21 -12.74 0.31
C LEU A 207 -15.78 -11.45 0.90
N GLY A 208 -17.01 -11.48 1.41
CA GLY A 208 -17.61 -10.37 2.13
C GLY A 208 -16.79 -9.98 3.37
N TRP A 209 -16.37 -10.94 4.17
CA TRP A 209 -15.49 -10.69 5.33
C TRP A 209 -14.11 -10.17 4.92
N VAL A 210 -13.52 -10.71 3.86
CA VAL A 210 -12.26 -10.20 3.28
C VAL A 210 -12.38 -8.70 2.97
N LEU A 211 -13.46 -8.29 2.32
CA LEU A 211 -13.72 -6.87 2.03
C LEU A 211 -13.90 -6.03 3.29
N VAL A 212 -14.67 -6.53 4.26
CA VAL A 212 -14.92 -5.81 5.53
C VAL A 212 -13.59 -5.52 6.25
N PHE A 213 -12.73 -6.53 6.40
CA PHE A 213 -11.44 -6.33 7.07
C PHE A 213 -10.49 -5.43 6.26
N ALA A 214 -10.44 -5.58 4.93
CA ALA A 214 -9.60 -4.74 4.08
C ALA A 214 -10.07 -3.26 4.11
N PHE A 215 -11.36 -2.98 4.00
CA PHE A 215 -11.90 -1.63 4.18
C PHE A 215 -11.73 -1.12 5.61
N GLY A 216 -11.83 -2.00 6.60
CA GLY A 216 -11.57 -1.69 8.00
C GLY A 216 -10.16 -1.15 8.21
N SER A 217 -9.14 -1.75 7.57
CA SER A 217 -7.76 -1.25 7.63
C SER A 217 -7.62 0.16 7.05
N LEU A 218 -8.26 0.43 5.90
CA LEU A 218 -8.28 1.75 5.27
C LEU A 218 -8.98 2.78 6.18
N ALA A 219 -10.14 2.43 6.72
CA ALA A 219 -10.91 3.32 7.59
C ALA A 219 -10.13 3.64 8.88
N LEU A 220 -9.52 2.64 9.51
CA LEU A 220 -8.70 2.80 10.71
C LEU A 220 -7.51 3.73 10.44
N ALA A 221 -6.78 3.49 9.34
CA ALA A 221 -5.68 4.34 8.92
C ALA A 221 -6.12 5.78 8.68
N GLN A 222 -7.26 6.01 8.04
CA GLN A 222 -7.82 7.35 7.80
C GLN A 222 -8.24 8.06 9.09
N ILE A 223 -8.81 7.33 10.06
CA ILE A 223 -9.17 7.90 11.36
C ILE A 223 -7.92 8.37 12.10
N ILE A 224 -6.88 7.52 12.19
CA ILE A 224 -5.62 7.88 12.86
C ILE A 224 -4.96 9.06 12.14
N LYS A 225 -4.97 9.05 10.81
CA LYS A 225 -4.45 10.12 9.98
C LYS A 225 -5.11 11.47 10.27
N ARG A 226 -6.44 11.52 10.37
CA ARG A 226 -7.20 12.74 10.67
C ARG A 226 -6.92 13.29 12.07
N ASN A 227 -6.62 12.42 13.03
CA ASN A 227 -6.29 12.80 14.40
C ASN A 227 -4.83 13.24 14.57
N GLY A 228 -4.09 13.48 13.49
CA GLY A 228 -2.72 14.00 13.51
C GLY A 228 -1.64 12.97 13.79
N GLY A 229 -1.97 11.67 13.74
CA GLY A 229 -1.02 10.58 14.03
C GLY A 229 -0.06 10.22 12.89
N THR A 230 -0.23 10.79 11.68
CA THR A 230 0.55 10.41 10.48
C THR A 230 0.84 11.60 9.56
N PHE A 231 1.64 11.33 8.52
CA PHE A 231 2.04 12.22 7.42
C PHE A 231 0.87 12.70 6.55
#